data_133a442c041b5b6e0e1649c38e2e38b4
#
_entry.id   133a442c041b5b6e0e1649c38e2e38b4
#
_cell.length_a   1.000
_cell.length_b   1.000
_cell.length_c   1.000
_cell.angle_alpha   90.00
_cell.angle_beta   90.00
_cell.angle_gamma   90.00
#
_symmetry.space_group_name_H-M   'P 1'
#
loop_
_entity.id
_entity.type
_entity.pdbx_description
1 polymer ?
#
loop_
_entity_poly.entity_id
_entity_poly.type
_entity_poly.pdbx_seq_one_letter_code
_entity_poly.pdbx_strand_id
1 'polypeptide(L)'
;MKFMKFWIVIILLLLAIALSFAFPKAKYAGTGFISKLKIPYTISEWQGKDITETLDLNAEDDKYKFISGALAYEYVKKDGENLLFIVLDAGNFHHPKVCYTSSGFTVKDLKDAEFHALNSTFKAHTLYTEKGGEGFLSFYWISIDKKITHEWIEQKIKQLYFSLFSKKRVGLMVRIDIPAKEDNVKDAIIPAERFISDLSRVLPPEEADYIFGRK
;
A
#
# COMPACT_ATOMS: atom_id res chain seq x y z
N MET A 1 -34.56 -27.07 -28.01
CA MET A 1 -34.05 -26.31 -26.84
C MET A 1 -32.58 -26.59 -26.50
N LYS A 2 -32.02 -27.82 -26.54
CA LYS A 2 -30.61 -28.08 -26.19
C LYS A 2 -29.62 -27.45 -27.19
N PHE A 3 -29.90 -27.50 -28.51
CA PHE A 3 -29.04 -26.91 -29.55
C PHE A 3 -28.90 -25.38 -29.45
N MET A 4 -29.97 -24.67 -29.12
CA MET A 4 -29.96 -23.22 -29.00
C MET A 4 -29.09 -22.78 -27.83
N LYS A 5 -29.11 -23.49 -26.70
CA LYS A 5 -28.25 -23.20 -25.54
C LYS A 5 -26.76 -23.38 -25.87
N PHE A 6 -26.44 -24.41 -26.67
CA PHE A 6 -25.07 -24.67 -27.11
C PHE A 6 -24.51 -23.52 -27.97
N TRP A 7 -25.30 -23.03 -28.94
CA TRP A 7 -24.89 -21.88 -29.77
C TRP A 7 -24.75 -20.59 -28.99
N ILE A 8 -25.59 -20.34 -28.00
CA ILE A 8 -25.46 -19.17 -27.10
C ILE A 8 -24.12 -19.22 -26.35
N VAL A 9 -23.73 -20.38 -25.82
CA VAL A 9 -22.44 -20.51 -25.12
C VAL A 9 -21.25 -20.25 -26.05
N ILE A 10 -21.30 -20.79 -27.28
CA ILE A 10 -20.25 -20.57 -28.29
C ILE A 10 -20.13 -19.06 -28.62
N ILE A 11 -21.27 -18.41 -28.87
CA ILE A 11 -21.27 -16.96 -29.18
C ILE A 11 -20.70 -16.14 -28.00
N LEU A 12 -21.09 -16.47 -26.79
CA LEU A 12 -20.53 -15.78 -25.60
C LEU A 12 -19.03 -16.02 -25.44
N LEU A 13 -18.54 -17.23 -25.71
CA LEU A 13 -17.11 -17.53 -25.68
C LEU A 13 -16.35 -16.77 -26.78
N LEU A 14 -16.85 -16.75 -28.00
CA LEU A 14 -16.26 -15.98 -29.09
C LEU A 14 -16.27 -14.48 -28.81
N LEU A 15 -17.35 -13.96 -28.22
CA LEU A 15 -17.45 -12.57 -27.80
C LEU A 15 -16.41 -12.27 -26.69
N ALA A 16 -16.26 -13.13 -25.70
CA ALA A 16 -15.28 -12.97 -24.64
C ALA A 16 -13.85 -12.99 -25.19
N ILE A 17 -13.55 -13.87 -26.14
CA ILE A 17 -12.25 -13.93 -26.83
C ILE A 17 -12.02 -12.63 -27.61
N ALA A 18 -12.99 -12.19 -28.43
CA ALA A 18 -12.88 -10.95 -29.19
C ALA A 18 -12.68 -9.73 -28.29
N LEU A 19 -13.42 -9.64 -27.18
CA LEU A 19 -13.24 -8.60 -26.17
C LEU A 19 -11.85 -8.66 -25.54
N SER A 20 -11.32 -9.86 -25.26
CA SER A 20 -9.96 -10.04 -24.71
C SER A 20 -8.86 -9.47 -25.62
N PHE A 21 -9.05 -9.49 -26.94
CA PHE A 21 -8.13 -8.85 -27.89
C PHE A 21 -8.38 -7.35 -28.07
N ALA A 22 -9.62 -6.90 -27.92
CA ALA A 22 -9.99 -5.50 -28.06
C ALA A 22 -9.60 -4.65 -26.86
N PHE A 23 -9.54 -5.25 -25.65
CA PHE A 23 -9.10 -4.53 -24.48
C PHE A 23 -7.56 -4.45 -24.46
N PRO A 24 -6.99 -3.23 -24.43
CA PRO A 24 -5.56 -3.07 -24.32
C PRO A 24 -5.11 -3.75 -23.02
N LYS A 25 -4.08 -4.59 -23.12
CA LYS A 25 -3.35 -5.10 -21.95
C LYS A 25 -2.65 -3.88 -21.31
N ALA A 26 -3.40 -3.12 -20.54
CA ALA A 26 -2.88 -1.96 -19.85
C ALA A 26 -1.83 -2.44 -18.85
N LYS A 27 -0.55 -2.39 -19.24
CA LYS A 27 0.54 -2.47 -18.28
C LYS A 27 0.38 -1.25 -17.37
N TYR A 28 0.33 -1.49 -16.07
CA TYR A 28 0.39 -0.40 -15.13
C TYR A 28 1.64 0.42 -15.42
N ALA A 29 1.45 1.66 -15.75
CA ALA A 29 2.53 2.62 -15.84
C ALA A 29 2.41 3.52 -14.62
N GLY A 30 3.43 3.55 -13.79
CA GLY A 30 3.48 4.43 -12.62
C GLY A 30 3.14 5.86 -12.97
N THR A 31 2.60 6.56 -12.00
CA THR A 31 2.20 7.97 -12.18
C THR A 31 3.37 8.93 -12.02
N GLY A 32 4.52 8.44 -11.51
CA GLY A 32 5.65 9.27 -11.11
C GLY A 32 5.33 10.18 -9.90
N PHE A 33 4.26 9.90 -9.19
CA PHE A 33 3.88 10.69 -8.01
C PHE A 33 4.91 10.56 -6.89
N ILE A 34 5.46 9.37 -6.67
CA ILE A 34 6.47 9.09 -5.63
C ILE A 34 7.69 10.03 -5.76
N SER A 35 8.17 10.29 -6.98
CA SER A 35 9.32 11.19 -7.19
C SER A 35 9.04 12.65 -6.84
N LYS A 36 7.76 13.01 -6.71
CA LYS A 36 7.33 14.38 -6.32
C LYS A 36 7.04 14.49 -4.84
N LEU A 37 6.79 13.36 -4.19
CA LEU A 37 6.45 13.31 -2.77
C LEU A 37 7.68 13.66 -1.93
N LYS A 38 7.58 14.71 -1.12
CA LYS A 38 8.66 15.17 -0.25
C LYS A 38 8.33 14.87 1.20
N ILE A 39 8.82 13.74 1.68
CA ILE A 39 8.67 13.37 3.08
C ILE A 39 9.73 14.11 3.92
N PRO A 40 9.34 14.88 4.94
CA PRO A 40 10.30 15.64 5.76
C PRO A 40 11.21 14.72 6.57
N TYR A 41 12.50 15.04 6.64
CA TYR A 41 13.46 14.34 7.52
C TYR A 41 13.21 14.61 9.02
N THR A 42 12.56 15.71 9.35
CA THR A 42 12.22 16.05 10.74
C THR A 42 10.72 16.23 10.86
N ILE A 43 10.09 15.46 11.73
CA ILE A 43 8.64 15.48 11.99
C ILE A 43 8.46 15.51 13.50
N SER A 44 8.15 16.69 14.07
CA SER A 44 8.07 16.86 15.54
C SER A 44 9.35 16.35 16.24
N GLU A 45 9.27 15.30 17.04
CA GLU A 45 10.41 14.69 17.75
C GLU A 45 11.14 13.61 16.93
N TRP A 46 10.60 13.25 15.75
CA TRP A 46 11.14 12.21 14.88
C TRP A 46 12.26 12.76 14.00
N GLN A 47 13.36 12.03 13.94
CA GLN A 47 14.46 12.28 13.01
C GLN A 47 14.49 11.16 11.97
N GLY A 48 14.30 11.51 10.71
CA GLY A 48 14.20 10.58 9.59
C GLY A 48 15.51 10.44 8.83
N LYS A 49 15.74 9.24 8.35
CA LYS A 49 16.80 8.90 7.41
C LYS A 49 16.18 8.20 6.21
N ASP A 50 16.49 8.66 5.00
CA ASP A 50 16.10 7.98 3.78
C ASP A 50 16.89 6.66 3.65
N ILE A 51 16.17 5.56 3.55
CA ILE A 51 16.69 4.22 3.37
C ILE A 51 16.12 3.55 2.11
N THR A 52 15.58 4.34 1.19
CA THR A 52 14.91 3.83 -0.02
C THR A 52 15.80 2.88 -0.81
N GLU A 53 17.09 3.18 -0.93
CA GLU A 53 18.06 2.34 -1.64
C GLU A 53 18.27 0.97 -0.97
N THR A 54 18.02 0.86 0.35
CA THR A 54 18.19 -0.41 1.08
C THR A 54 17.04 -1.39 0.87
N LEU A 55 15.93 -0.96 0.27
CA LEU A 55 14.78 -1.84 0.00
C LEU A 55 15.09 -2.89 -1.07
N ASP A 56 16.23 -2.80 -1.76
CA ASP A 56 16.68 -3.70 -2.84
C ASP A 56 15.53 -4.10 -3.79
N LEU A 57 14.74 -3.11 -4.19
CA LEU A 57 13.64 -3.28 -5.15
C LEU A 57 14.22 -3.35 -6.56
N ASN A 58 14.98 -4.41 -6.82
CA ASN A 58 15.60 -4.63 -8.12
C ASN A 58 14.52 -4.78 -9.18
N ALA A 59 14.38 -3.78 -10.07
CA ALA A 59 13.37 -3.76 -11.12
C ALA A 59 13.56 -4.93 -12.15
N GLU A 60 14.70 -5.61 -12.12
CA GLU A 60 15.00 -6.79 -12.93
C GLU A 60 14.34 -8.07 -12.33
N ASP A 61 14.07 -8.11 -11.04
CA ASP A 61 13.34 -9.22 -10.43
C ASP A 61 11.85 -9.12 -10.78
N ASP A 62 11.31 -10.13 -11.47
CA ASP A 62 9.88 -10.23 -11.83
C ASP A 62 8.96 -10.00 -10.64
N LYS A 63 9.46 -10.23 -9.45
CA LYS A 63 8.82 -10.07 -8.15
C LYS A 63 8.46 -8.62 -7.83
N TYR A 64 9.20 -7.64 -8.37
CA TYR A 64 9.05 -6.21 -8.08
C TYR A 64 8.63 -5.37 -9.27
N LYS A 65 8.48 -5.96 -10.46
CA LYS A 65 8.07 -5.26 -11.71
C LYS A 65 6.76 -4.47 -11.63
N PHE A 66 5.96 -4.73 -10.57
CA PHE A 66 4.70 -4.02 -10.35
C PHE A 66 4.88 -2.73 -9.53
N ILE A 67 6.06 -2.51 -8.93
CA ILE A 67 6.36 -1.31 -8.15
C ILE A 67 7.01 -0.30 -9.10
N SER A 68 6.35 0.83 -9.33
CA SER A 68 6.86 1.88 -10.20
C SER A 68 7.66 2.96 -9.48
N GLY A 69 7.67 2.92 -8.16
CA GLY A 69 8.42 3.80 -7.28
C GLY A 69 8.21 3.44 -5.83
N ALA A 70 9.21 3.74 -5.02
CA ALA A 70 9.18 3.52 -3.58
C ALA A 70 9.88 4.65 -2.85
N LEU A 71 9.44 4.92 -1.63
CA LEU A 71 10.14 5.72 -0.63
C LEU A 71 10.13 4.94 0.68
N ALA A 72 11.26 4.92 1.37
CA ALA A 72 11.38 4.34 2.70
C ALA A 72 12.22 5.22 3.59
N TYR A 73 11.69 5.50 4.77
CA TYR A 73 12.35 6.29 5.80
C TYR A 73 12.36 5.54 7.11
N GLU A 74 13.51 5.52 7.76
CA GLU A 74 13.63 5.12 9.15
C GLU A 74 13.52 6.39 10.01
N TYR A 75 12.58 6.41 10.94
CA TYR A 75 12.41 7.48 11.90
C TYR A 75 12.75 7.02 13.30
N VAL A 76 13.53 7.82 14.00
CA VAL A 76 13.99 7.54 15.37
C VAL A 76 13.74 8.77 16.24
N LYS A 77 13.27 8.56 17.47
CA LYS A 77 13.21 9.58 18.52
C LYS A 77 14.40 9.48 19.48
N LYS A 78 14.61 10.53 20.27
CA LYS A 78 15.67 10.58 21.28
C LYS A 78 15.51 9.52 22.40
N ASP A 79 14.30 9.09 22.69
CA ASP A 79 13.98 8.06 23.67
C ASP A 79 14.18 6.63 23.15
N GLY A 80 14.59 6.48 21.90
CA GLY A 80 14.85 5.19 21.25
C GLY A 80 13.65 4.59 20.53
N GLU A 81 12.46 5.19 20.57
CA GLU A 81 11.35 4.79 19.69
C GLU A 81 11.80 4.90 18.22
N ASN A 82 11.54 3.85 17.44
CA ASN A 82 11.83 3.84 16.01
C ASN A 82 10.69 3.23 15.21
N LEU A 83 10.59 3.61 13.96
CA LEU A 83 9.66 3.04 12.99
C LEU A 83 10.20 3.16 11.56
N LEU A 84 9.69 2.28 10.69
CA LEU A 84 9.88 2.40 9.25
C LEU A 84 8.60 2.96 8.62
N PHE A 85 8.73 4.00 7.82
CA PHE A 85 7.66 4.57 7.02
C PHE A 85 7.94 4.30 5.56
N ILE A 86 7.03 3.60 4.88
CA ILE A 86 7.22 3.14 3.51
C ILE A 86 6.02 3.56 2.66
N VAL A 87 6.28 4.12 1.49
CA VAL A 87 5.28 4.45 0.48
C VAL A 87 5.67 3.79 -0.83
N LEU A 88 4.79 2.97 -1.38
CA LEU A 88 4.98 2.30 -2.67
C LEU A 88 3.95 2.79 -3.68
N ASP A 89 4.39 3.18 -4.88
CA ASP A 89 3.54 3.36 -6.05
C ASP A 89 3.37 1.99 -6.73
N ALA A 90 2.37 1.27 -6.29
CA ALA A 90 2.12 -0.10 -6.71
C ALA A 90 0.75 -0.20 -7.40
N GLY A 91 0.76 -0.18 -8.73
CA GLY A 91 -0.48 -0.25 -9.49
C GLY A 91 -1.18 -1.58 -9.48
N ASN A 92 -0.43 -2.65 -9.29
CA ASN A 92 -0.94 -3.98 -8.99
C ASN A 92 -0.61 -4.31 -7.55
N PHE A 93 -1.48 -3.89 -6.64
CA PHE A 93 -1.27 -4.12 -5.23
C PHE A 93 -1.12 -5.61 -4.93
N HIS A 94 0.10 -6.02 -4.60
CA HIS A 94 0.33 -7.26 -3.90
C HIS A 94 -0.01 -7.05 -2.43
N HIS A 95 -0.71 -8.02 -1.89
CA HIS A 95 -0.97 -8.04 -0.46
C HIS A 95 0.37 -8.10 0.29
N PRO A 96 0.69 -7.19 1.24
CA PRO A 96 1.98 -7.17 1.93
C PRO A 96 2.39 -8.51 2.54
N LYS A 97 1.41 -9.31 2.97
CA LYS A 97 1.60 -10.67 3.46
C LYS A 97 2.37 -11.55 2.47
N VAL A 98 2.11 -11.42 1.17
CA VAL A 98 2.82 -12.20 0.14
C VAL A 98 4.30 -11.79 0.11
N CYS A 99 4.59 -10.49 0.18
CA CYS A 99 5.97 -9.98 0.19
C CYS A 99 6.73 -10.47 1.44
N TYR A 100 6.12 -10.37 2.62
CA TYR A 100 6.72 -10.86 3.86
C TYR A 100 6.97 -12.36 3.83
N THR A 101 5.96 -13.16 3.44
CA THR A 101 6.08 -14.61 3.40
C THR A 101 7.16 -15.06 2.40
N SER A 102 7.22 -14.41 1.23
CA SER A 102 8.26 -14.73 0.23
C SER A 102 9.67 -14.32 0.67
N SER A 103 9.77 -13.39 1.62
CA SER A 103 11.04 -12.96 2.24
C SER A 103 11.39 -13.78 3.50
N GLY A 104 10.61 -14.83 3.80
CA GLY A 104 10.86 -15.77 4.90
C GLY A 104 10.38 -15.31 6.27
N PHE A 105 9.45 -14.32 6.31
CA PHE A 105 8.78 -13.95 7.55
C PHE A 105 7.60 -14.86 7.85
N THR A 106 7.38 -15.15 9.12
CA THR A 106 6.09 -15.63 9.63
C THR A 106 5.15 -14.44 9.72
N VAL A 107 3.91 -14.59 9.24
CA VAL A 107 2.93 -13.49 9.17
C VAL A 107 1.63 -13.91 9.82
N LYS A 108 1.14 -13.09 10.73
CA LYS A 108 -0.15 -13.25 11.41
C LYS A 108 -1.02 -12.03 11.19
N ASP A 109 -2.25 -12.25 10.72
CA ASP A 109 -3.26 -11.19 10.61
C ASP A 109 -3.79 -10.84 12.00
N LEU A 110 -3.84 -9.57 12.33
CA LEU A 110 -4.40 -9.03 13.55
C LEU A 110 -5.65 -8.19 13.24
N LYS A 111 -6.34 -7.75 14.30
CA LYS A 111 -7.47 -6.84 14.15
C LYS A 111 -6.99 -5.50 13.61
N ASP A 112 -7.71 -4.98 12.61
CA ASP A 112 -7.42 -3.68 12.02
C ASP A 112 -7.40 -2.56 13.06
N ALA A 113 -6.45 -1.65 12.88
CA ALA A 113 -6.31 -0.45 13.71
C ALA A 113 -7.01 0.74 13.02
N GLU A 114 -7.57 1.64 13.83
CA GLU A 114 -8.13 2.91 13.36
C GLU A 114 -7.18 4.04 13.72
N PHE A 115 -6.87 4.90 12.73
CA PHE A 115 -5.95 6.03 12.87
C PHE A 115 -6.61 7.35 12.52
N HIS A 116 -6.12 8.42 13.16
CA HIS A 116 -6.58 9.78 12.95
C HIS A 116 -5.45 10.63 12.34
N ALA A 117 -5.63 11.04 11.09
CA ALA A 117 -4.83 12.08 10.46
C ALA A 117 -5.57 13.44 10.59
N LEU A 118 -4.88 14.54 10.26
CA LEU A 118 -5.41 15.89 10.44
C LEU A 118 -6.85 16.08 9.91
N ASN A 119 -7.13 15.55 8.72
CA ASN A 119 -8.42 15.75 8.03
C ASN A 119 -9.17 14.44 7.75
N SER A 120 -8.70 13.31 8.25
CA SER A 120 -9.30 12.01 7.95
C SER A 120 -9.17 11.03 9.10
N THR A 121 -10.12 10.11 9.17
CA THR A 121 -10.05 8.92 10.01
C THR A 121 -10.15 7.71 9.10
N PHE A 122 -9.26 6.74 9.25
CA PHE A 122 -9.20 5.58 8.39
C PHE A 122 -8.78 4.32 9.15
N LYS A 123 -9.12 3.16 8.57
CA LYS A 123 -8.68 1.87 9.07
C LYS A 123 -7.45 1.40 8.30
N ALA A 124 -6.47 0.90 9.03
CA ALA A 124 -5.31 0.23 8.49
C ALA A 124 -5.34 -1.25 8.83
N HIS A 125 -4.95 -2.09 7.90
CA HIS A 125 -4.72 -3.50 8.17
C HIS A 125 -3.51 -3.65 9.07
N THR A 126 -3.58 -4.60 9.99
CA THR A 126 -2.52 -4.86 10.96
C THR A 126 -1.99 -6.27 10.79
N LEU A 127 -0.68 -6.40 10.60
CA LEU A 127 0.04 -7.66 10.55
C LEU A 127 1.07 -7.71 11.67
N TYR A 128 1.22 -8.84 12.30
CA TYR A 128 2.44 -9.17 13.02
C TYR A 128 3.34 -10.02 12.13
N THR A 129 4.60 -9.63 12.02
CA THR A 129 5.58 -10.32 11.20
C THR A 129 6.82 -10.62 12.03
N GLU A 130 7.39 -11.79 11.88
CA GLU A 130 8.57 -12.22 12.64
C GLU A 130 9.54 -12.97 11.75
N LYS A 131 10.83 -12.69 11.92
CA LYS A 131 11.92 -13.42 11.28
C LYS A 131 13.16 -13.40 12.19
N GLY A 132 13.72 -14.59 12.48
CA GLY A 132 14.95 -14.68 13.26
C GLY A 132 14.83 -14.19 14.70
N GLY A 133 13.63 -14.16 15.28
CA GLY A 133 13.36 -13.64 16.63
C GLY A 133 13.12 -12.13 16.69
N GLU A 134 13.19 -11.43 15.56
CA GLU A 134 12.82 -10.03 15.45
C GLU A 134 11.37 -9.92 14.93
N GLY A 135 10.52 -9.26 15.72
CA GLY A 135 9.12 -9.05 15.43
C GLY A 135 8.79 -7.60 15.09
N PHE A 136 7.84 -7.40 14.17
CA PHE A 136 7.35 -6.10 13.76
C PHE A 136 5.84 -6.10 13.69
N LEU A 137 5.22 -5.01 14.12
CA LEU A 137 3.84 -4.69 13.80
C LEU A 137 3.80 -3.78 12.59
N SER A 138 3.12 -4.26 11.54
CA SER A 138 2.98 -3.55 10.27
C SER A 138 1.56 -3.06 10.14
N PHE A 139 1.38 -1.76 10.08
CA PHE A 139 0.13 -1.09 9.76
C PHE A 139 0.18 -0.64 8.30
N TYR A 140 -0.76 -1.09 7.46
CA TYR A 140 -0.77 -0.66 6.07
C TYR A 140 -2.18 -0.33 5.59
N TRP A 141 -2.23 0.59 4.66
CA TRP A 141 -3.45 0.98 3.96
C TRP A 141 -3.18 1.32 2.51
N ILE A 142 -4.24 1.37 1.74
CA ILE A 142 -4.16 1.67 0.31
C ILE A 142 -4.95 2.93 0.04
N SER A 143 -4.29 3.89 -0.59
CA SER A 143 -4.89 5.13 -1.06
C SER A 143 -4.96 5.13 -2.57
N ILE A 144 -6.16 5.30 -3.13
CA ILE A 144 -6.38 5.41 -4.57
C ILE A 144 -7.05 6.76 -4.84
N ASP A 145 -6.36 7.64 -5.56
CA ASP A 145 -6.89 8.93 -5.94
C ASP A 145 -7.44 9.72 -4.73
N LYS A 146 -6.61 9.81 -3.67
CA LYS A 146 -6.93 10.51 -2.40
C LYS A 146 -8.05 9.87 -1.58
N LYS A 147 -8.37 8.59 -1.83
CA LYS A 147 -9.36 7.85 -1.04
C LYS A 147 -8.75 6.58 -0.48
N ILE A 148 -8.87 6.40 0.83
CA ILE A 148 -8.49 5.14 1.45
C ILE A 148 -9.48 4.06 1.03
N THR A 149 -8.95 2.95 0.57
CA THR A 149 -9.71 1.77 0.16
C THR A 149 -9.33 0.64 1.10
N HIS A 150 -10.30 0.20 1.91
CA HIS A 150 -10.06 -0.84 2.91
C HIS A 150 -10.35 -2.23 2.36
N GLU A 151 -11.48 -2.38 1.63
CA GLU A 151 -11.91 -3.68 1.11
C GLU A 151 -11.13 -4.09 -0.15
N TRP A 152 -10.54 -5.29 -0.12
CA TRP A 152 -9.78 -5.83 -1.25
C TRP A 152 -10.62 -5.91 -2.55
N ILE A 153 -11.90 -6.26 -2.44
CA ILE A 153 -12.83 -6.31 -3.58
C ILE A 153 -13.01 -4.92 -4.20
N GLU A 154 -13.18 -3.90 -3.37
CA GLU A 154 -13.30 -2.52 -3.83
C GLU A 154 -12.04 -2.06 -4.59
N GLN A 155 -10.86 -2.44 -4.09
CA GLN A 155 -9.59 -2.18 -4.77
C GLN A 155 -9.57 -2.81 -6.16
N LYS A 156 -9.95 -4.09 -6.28
CA LYS A 156 -9.95 -4.80 -7.56
C LYS A 156 -10.96 -4.22 -8.54
N ILE A 157 -12.15 -3.84 -8.08
CA ILE A 157 -13.16 -3.18 -8.92
C ILE A 157 -12.64 -1.81 -9.41
N LYS A 158 -12.04 -1.00 -8.55
CA LYS A 158 -11.43 0.28 -8.94
C LYS A 158 -10.29 0.09 -9.93
N GLN A 159 -9.40 -0.88 -9.72
CA GLN A 159 -8.33 -1.22 -10.64
C GLN A 159 -8.86 -1.62 -12.01
N LEU A 160 -9.85 -2.51 -12.05
CA LEU A 160 -10.50 -2.93 -13.30
C LEU A 160 -11.13 -1.74 -14.02
N TYR A 161 -11.88 -0.90 -13.32
CA TYR A 161 -12.50 0.29 -13.90
C TYR A 161 -11.47 1.23 -14.50
N PHE A 162 -10.37 1.55 -13.78
CA PHE A 162 -9.33 2.45 -14.29
C PHE A 162 -8.54 1.82 -15.45
N SER A 163 -8.32 0.52 -15.42
CA SER A 163 -7.70 -0.22 -16.52
C SER A 163 -8.53 -0.14 -17.79
N LEU A 164 -9.85 -0.34 -17.69
CA LEU A 164 -10.76 -0.29 -18.84
C LEU A 164 -10.84 1.10 -19.50
N PHE A 165 -10.75 2.14 -18.70
CA PHE A 165 -10.86 3.52 -19.22
C PHE A 165 -9.51 4.21 -19.41
N SER A 166 -8.39 3.48 -19.36
CA SER A 166 -7.01 3.98 -19.54
C SER A 166 -6.68 5.21 -18.68
N LYS A 167 -7.36 5.37 -17.54
CA LYS A 167 -7.13 6.49 -16.61
C LYS A 167 -5.97 6.17 -15.69
N LYS A 168 -4.88 6.93 -15.82
CA LYS A 168 -3.79 6.88 -14.85
C LYS A 168 -4.27 7.49 -13.53
N ARG A 169 -4.28 6.70 -12.47
CA ARG A 169 -4.63 7.16 -11.13
C ARG A 169 -3.50 6.81 -10.16
N VAL A 170 -3.22 7.75 -9.27
CA VAL A 170 -2.25 7.52 -8.19
C VAL A 170 -2.81 6.47 -7.24
N GLY A 171 -2.11 5.35 -7.14
CA GLY A 171 -2.41 4.30 -6.19
C GLY A 171 -1.21 4.04 -5.31
N LEU A 172 -1.31 4.35 -4.02
CA LEU A 172 -0.24 4.20 -3.06
C LEU A 172 -0.57 3.11 -2.05
N MET A 173 0.40 2.27 -1.75
CA MET A 173 0.41 1.49 -0.52
C MET A 173 1.30 2.21 0.48
N VAL A 174 0.73 2.57 1.61
CA VAL A 174 1.44 3.20 2.72
C VAL A 174 1.56 2.20 3.86
N ARG A 175 2.73 2.12 4.47
CA ARG A 175 3.03 1.17 5.53
C ARG A 175 3.89 1.79 6.61
N ILE A 176 3.60 1.46 7.85
CA ILE A 176 4.40 1.76 9.03
C ILE A 176 4.74 0.45 9.71
N ASP A 177 6.04 0.17 9.87
CA ASP A 177 6.52 -0.99 10.60
C ASP A 177 7.15 -0.53 11.91
N ILE A 178 6.74 -1.12 13.03
CA ILE A 178 7.24 -0.80 14.36
C ILE A 178 7.78 -2.07 15.00
N PRO A 179 9.04 -2.07 15.47
CA PRO A 179 9.57 -3.21 16.23
C PRO A 179 8.69 -3.48 17.45
N ALA A 180 8.17 -4.70 17.55
CA ALA A 180 7.29 -5.08 18.63
C ALA A 180 7.22 -6.59 18.80
N LYS A 181 6.82 -7.03 19.98
CA LYS A 181 6.42 -8.42 20.24
C LYS A 181 4.94 -8.60 19.96
N GLU A 182 4.52 -9.83 19.66
CA GLU A 182 3.13 -10.13 19.32
C GLU A 182 2.11 -9.71 20.40
N ASP A 183 2.48 -9.83 21.67
CA ASP A 183 1.66 -9.50 22.83
C ASP A 183 1.55 -7.98 23.11
N ASN A 184 2.35 -7.16 22.42
CA ASN A 184 2.52 -5.73 22.70
C ASN A 184 1.91 -4.82 21.62
N VAL A 185 0.86 -5.29 20.94
CA VAL A 185 0.17 -4.55 19.85
C VAL A 185 -0.29 -3.15 20.28
N LYS A 186 -0.79 -3.02 21.53
CA LYS A 186 -1.29 -1.75 22.04
C LYS A 186 -0.20 -0.68 22.15
N ASP A 187 0.99 -1.10 22.55
CA ASP A 187 2.12 -0.18 22.72
C ASP A 187 2.66 0.30 21.37
N ALA A 188 2.57 -0.51 20.32
CA ALA A 188 2.96 -0.13 18.97
C ALA A 188 1.93 0.77 18.25
N ILE A 189 0.66 0.71 18.60
CA ILE A 189 -0.37 1.60 18.02
C ILE A 189 -0.10 3.05 18.40
N ILE A 190 0.31 3.32 19.63
CA ILE A 190 0.51 4.69 20.14
C ILE A 190 1.56 5.46 19.34
N PRO A 191 2.80 4.95 19.12
CA PRO A 191 3.79 5.65 18.30
C PRO A 191 3.35 5.78 16.83
N ALA A 192 2.65 4.77 16.28
CA ALA A 192 2.10 4.89 14.92
C ALA A 192 1.10 6.03 14.80
N GLU A 193 0.16 6.14 15.73
CA GLU A 193 -0.85 7.20 15.73
C GLU A 193 -0.24 8.59 15.88
N ARG A 194 0.74 8.73 16.79
CA ARG A 194 1.48 10.00 16.95
C ARG A 194 2.20 10.37 15.66
N PHE A 195 2.93 9.43 15.06
CA PHE A 195 3.64 9.68 13.82
C PHE A 195 2.70 10.08 12.69
N ILE A 196 1.58 9.38 12.50
CA ILE A 196 0.55 9.70 11.49
C ILE A 196 -0.02 11.11 11.73
N SER A 197 -0.37 11.42 12.97
CA SER A 197 -0.89 12.75 13.33
C SER A 197 0.13 13.85 13.02
N ASP A 198 1.39 13.67 13.41
CA ASP A 198 2.45 14.66 13.21
C ASP A 198 2.79 14.80 11.72
N LEU A 199 2.96 13.69 10.99
CA LEU A 199 3.24 13.71 9.56
C LEU A 199 2.10 14.39 8.79
N SER A 200 0.85 14.11 9.14
CA SER A 200 -0.32 14.69 8.45
C SER A 200 -0.43 16.21 8.61
N ARG A 201 0.20 16.79 9.63
CA ARG A 201 0.23 18.24 9.88
C ARG A 201 1.33 18.96 9.13
N VAL A 202 2.46 18.28 8.88
CA VAL A 202 3.64 18.91 8.25
C VAL A 202 3.67 18.72 6.73
N LEU A 203 2.96 17.73 6.22
CA LEU A 203 2.84 17.52 4.77
C LEU A 203 2.00 18.63 4.11
N PRO A 204 2.36 19.02 2.88
CA PRO A 204 1.46 19.83 2.06
C PRO A 204 0.08 19.16 1.94
N PRO A 205 -1.03 19.92 1.96
CA PRO A 205 -2.38 19.37 1.99
C PRO A 205 -2.65 18.35 0.87
N GLU A 206 -2.14 18.60 -0.32
CA GLU A 206 -2.32 17.68 -1.45
C GLU A 206 -1.61 16.34 -1.24
N GLU A 207 -0.39 16.36 -0.69
CA GLU A 207 0.38 15.15 -0.40
C GLU A 207 -0.24 14.37 0.76
N ALA A 208 -0.70 15.07 1.80
CA ALA A 208 -1.44 14.47 2.90
C ALA A 208 -2.73 13.77 2.43
N ASP A 209 -3.47 14.37 1.49
CA ASP A 209 -4.67 13.77 0.90
C ASP A 209 -4.34 12.47 0.14
N TYR A 210 -3.20 12.40 -0.56
CA TYR A 210 -2.77 11.16 -1.24
C TYR A 210 -2.35 10.07 -0.27
N ILE A 211 -1.73 10.42 0.86
CA ILE A 211 -1.24 9.45 1.84
C ILE A 211 -2.36 8.99 2.78
N PHE A 212 -3.13 9.93 3.34
CA PHE A 212 -4.09 9.67 4.41
C PHE A 212 -5.55 9.69 3.96
N GLY A 213 -5.79 9.93 2.68
CA GLY A 213 -7.14 10.08 2.16
C GLY A 213 -7.77 11.43 2.47
N ARG A 214 -8.80 11.76 1.70
CA ARG A 214 -9.62 12.97 1.84
C ARG A 214 -11.00 12.57 2.38
N LYS A 215 -11.55 13.40 3.27
CA LYS A 215 -12.97 13.30 3.66
C LYS A 215 -13.92 13.49 2.50
#